data_ae2a3b09a28abc42093dda3d86919bc6
#
_entry.id   ae2a3b09a28abc42093dda3d86919bc6
#
_cell.length_a   1.000
_cell.length_b   1.000
_cell.length_c   1.000
_cell.angle_alpha   90.00
_cell.angle_beta   90.00
_cell.angle_gamma   90.00
#
_symmetry.space_group_name_H-M   'P 1'
#
loop_
_entity.id
_entity.type
_entity.pdbx_description
1 polymer ?
#
loop_
_entity_poly.entity_id
_entity_poly.type
_entity_poly.pdbx_seq_one_letter_code
_entity_poly.pdbx_strand_id
1 'polypeptide(L)'
;DVDSAQFVRIQLFNSAYYQVYQASWNNLTSFDLGQLKNLHSKFIKKLSLENVIRLNSKQSENTAFLDRLNPLYFLKNGSEVLSFQSYFNQNIYFNRANPIYDIQCSRLESKSRFLYISGNDERFNLDYNIRSRATIQKKFDVILNISQRVESQLIASYALQNFKINSTKVEPEI
;
A
#
# COMPACT_ATOMS: atom_id res chain seq x y z
N ASP A 1 53.92 -18.00 7.61
CA ASP A 1 53.15 -17.49 6.47
C ASP A 1 51.83 -18.23 6.47
N VAL A 2 50.79 -17.55 6.88
CA VAL A 2 49.41 -18.07 6.85
C VAL A 2 48.92 -17.80 5.44
N ASP A 3 48.82 -18.85 4.62
CA ASP A 3 48.17 -18.79 3.32
C ASP A 3 46.74 -18.30 3.49
N SER A 4 46.49 -17.08 3.10
CA SER A 4 45.15 -16.52 3.04
C SER A 4 44.42 -17.22 1.91
N ALA A 5 43.60 -18.21 2.26
CA ALA A 5 42.71 -18.87 1.31
C ALA A 5 41.73 -17.84 0.74
N GLN A 6 41.96 -17.43 -0.50
CA GLN A 6 41.01 -16.62 -1.24
C GLN A 6 39.83 -17.49 -1.68
N PHE A 7 38.71 -17.33 -1.03
CA PHE A 7 37.46 -17.95 -1.50
C PHE A 7 36.93 -17.17 -2.69
N VAL A 8 37.03 -17.74 -3.88
CA VAL A 8 36.38 -17.22 -5.07
C VAL A 8 34.95 -17.77 -5.05
N ARG A 9 33.98 -16.91 -4.90
CA ARG A 9 32.56 -17.27 -5.02
C ARG A 9 32.25 -17.47 -6.50
N ILE A 10 32.22 -18.72 -6.96
CA ILE A 10 31.79 -19.05 -8.31
C ILE A 10 30.25 -19.12 -8.28
N GLN A 11 29.60 -18.20 -8.96
CA GLN A 11 28.17 -18.26 -9.18
C GLN A 11 27.91 -19.13 -10.39
N LEU A 12 27.56 -20.40 -10.15
CA LEU A 12 27.12 -21.30 -11.22
C LEU A 12 25.70 -20.88 -11.62
N PHE A 13 25.56 -20.33 -12.80
CA PHE A 13 24.25 -20.11 -13.41
C PHE A 13 23.69 -21.48 -13.82
N ASN A 14 22.72 -21.96 -13.07
CA ASN A 14 21.95 -23.11 -13.51
C ASN A 14 21.04 -22.63 -14.64
N SER A 15 21.17 -23.21 -15.83
CA SER A 15 20.35 -22.91 -17.01
C SER A 15 18.91 -23.46 -16.92
N ALA A 16 18.52 -23.99 -15.77
CA ALA A 16 17.15 -24.44 -15.56
C ALA A 16 16.23 -23.20 -15.44
N TYR A 17 15.44 -22.96 -16.47
CA TYR A 17 14.39 -21.95 -16.46
C TYR A 17 13.17 -22.50 -15.73
N TYR A 18 12.74 -21.82 -14.68
CA TYR A 18 11.48 -22.12 -14.03
C TYR A 18 10.37 -21.26 -14.65
N GLN A 19 9.27 -21.91 -14.99
CA GLN A 19 8.09 -21.18 -15.46
C GLN A 19 7.47 -20.41 -14.29
N VAL A 20 7.25 -19.12 -14.49
CA VAL A 20 6.65 -18.23 -13.50
C VAL A 20 5.37 -17.65 -14.07
N TYR A 21 4.29 -17.78 -13.33
CA TYR A 21 3.01 -17.20 -13.67
C TYR A 21 2.83 -15.87 -12.93
N GLN A 22 2.54 -14.83 -13.68
CA GLN A 22 2.29 -13.50 -13.11
C GLN A 22 0.82 -13.14 -13.28
N ALA A 23 0.21 -12.65 -12.21
CA ALA A 23 -1.12 -12.09 -12.22
C ALA A 23 -1.09 -10.68 -11.62
N SER A 24 -1.88 -9.78 -12.21
CA SER A 24 -2.07 -8.42 -11.70
C SER A 24 -3.55 -8.05 -11.72
N TRP A 25 -3.98 -7.36 -10.67
CA TRP A 25 -5.33 -6.85 -10.56
C TRP A 25 -5.28 -5.39 -10.12
N ASN A 26 -5.94 -4.50 -10.89
CA ASN A 26 -5.99 -3.09 -10.61
C ASN A 26 -7.45 -2.64 -10.63
N ASN A 27 -7.85 -1.94 -9.59
CA ASN A 27 -9.18 -1.33 -9.49
C ASN A 27 -9.05 0.12 -9.06
N LEU A 28 -9.74 1.00 -9.76
CA LEU A 28 -9.93 2.39 -9.40
C LEU A 28 -11.43 2.63 -9.31
N THR A 29 -11.89 3.03 -8.12
CA THR A 29 -13.29 3.31 -7.87
C THR A 29 -13.43 4.70 -7.27
N SER A 30 -14.28 5.53 -7.86
CA SER A 30 -14.60 6.86 -7.37
C SER A 30 -16.11 7.00 -7.23
N PHE A 31 -16.55 7.43 -6.06
CA PHE A 31 -17.95 7.71 -5.77
C PHE A 31 -18.11 9.15 -5.26
N ASP A 32 -18.93 9.90 -5.96
CA ASP A 32 -19.38 11.20 -5.49
C ASP A 32 -20.85 11.11 -5.08
N LEU A 33 -21.07 11.14 -3.76
CA LEU A 33 -22.42 11.02 -3.20
C LEU A 33 -23.28 12.27 -3.48
N GLY A 34 -22.66 13.37 -3.87
CA GLY A 34 -23.35 14.59 -4.29
C GLY A 34 -24.19 14.40 -5.56
N GLN A 35 -23.81 13.45 -6.42
CA GLN A 35 -24.49 13.16 -7.68
C GLN A 35 -25.78 12.30 -7.51
N LEU A 36 -25.98 11.70 -6.33
CA LEU A 36 -27.14 10.86 -6.07
C LEU A 36 -28.40 11.70 -5.86
N LYS A 37 -29.35 11.64 -6.82
CA LYS A 37 -30.59 12.45 -6.84
C LYS A 37 -31.49 12.21 -5.64
N ASN A 38 -31.56 10.99 -5.11
CA ASN A 38 -32.49 10.57 -4.07
C ASN A 38 -31.94 10.77 -2.63
N LEU A 39 -30.79 11.37 -2.47
CA LEU A 39 -30.21 11.61 -1.16
C LEU A 39 -30.77 12.88 -0.54
N HIS A 40 -31.47 12.77 0.59
CA HIS A 40 -32.09 13.92 1.27
C HIS A 40 -31.12 14.64 2.23
N SER A 41 -30.07 13.94 2.69
CA SER A 41 -29.12 14.52 3.65
C SER A 41 -28.09 15.43 2.98
N LYS A 42 -28.10 16.70 3.32
CA LYS A 42 -27.11 17.70 2.85
C LYS A 42 -25.67 17.35 3.26
N PHE A 43 -25.50 16.66 4.38
CA PHE A 43 -24.18 16.24 4.86
C PHE A 43 -23.59 15.13 3.96
N ILE A 44 -24.38 14.11 3.65
CA ILE A 44 -23.91 12.97 2.84
C ILE A 44 -23.58 13.40 1.41
N LYS A 45 -24.31 14.39 0.87
CA LYS A 45 -24.00 14.97 -0.46
C LYS A 45 -22.64 15.63 -0.59
N LYS A 46 -22.00 15.97 0.52
CA LYS A 46 -20.66 16.57 0.55
C LYS A 46 -19.53 15.53 0.64
N LEU A 47 -19.88 14.24 0.74
CA LEU A 47 -18.92 13.16 0.82
C LEU A 47 -18.57 12.64 -0.58
N SER A 48 -17.29 12.47 -0.82
CA SER A 48 -16.78 11.72 -1.97
C SER A 48 -15.71 10.72 -1.50
N LEU A 49 -15.62 9.59 -2.19
CA LEU A 49 -14.77 8.48 -1.85
C LEU A 49 -13.98 8.06 -3.09
N GLU A 50 -12.69 7.88 -2.92
CA GLU A 50 -11.80 7.33 -3.95
C GLU A 50 -11.07 6.12 -3.36
N ASN A 51 -11.02 5.05 -4.12
CA ASN A 51 -10.36 3.83 -3.72
C ASN A 51 -9.52 3.29 -4.88
N VAL A 52 -8.24 3.03 -4.60
CA VAL A 52 -7.30 2.42 -5.54
C VAL A 52 -6.78 1.14 -4.93
N ILE A 53 -6.97 0.04 -5.63
CA ILE A 53 -6.46 -1.27 -5.23
C ILE A 53 -5.57 -1.79 -6.35
N ARG A 54 -4.34 -2.18 -6.01
CA ARG A 54 -3.41 -2.83 -6.93
C ARG A 54 -2.84 -4.06 -6.26
N LEU A 55 -2.97 -5.19 -6.93
CA LEU A 55 -2.45 -6.47 -6.47
C LEU A 55 -1.60 -7.08 -7.58
N ASN A 56 -0.38 -7.50 -7.25
CA ASN A 56 0.52 -8.19 -8.15
C ASN A 56 1.05 -9.44 -7.46
N SER A 57 1.06 -10.56 -8.16
CA SER A 57 1.59 -11.82 -7.64
C SER A 57 2.36 -12.55 -8.72
N LYS A 58 3.49 -13.16 -8.33
CA LYS A 58 4.23 -14.12 -9.14
C LYS A 58 4.28 -15.44 -8.40
N GLN A 59 3.95 -16.52 -9.10
CA GLN A 59 3.83 -17.86 -8.52
C GLN A 59 4.56 -18.89 -9.39
N SER A 60 5.02 -19.94 -8.77
CA SER A 60 5.67 -21.07 -9.45
C SER A 60 4.65 -22.01 -10.09
N GLU A 61 3.42 -22.05 -9.62
CA GLU A 61 2.37 -22.93 -10.12
C GLU A 61 1.34 -22.19 -10.97
N ASN A 62 0.78 -22.91 -11.95
CA ASN A 62 -0.29 -22.40 -12.79
C ASN A 62 -1.61 -22.43 -12.01
N THR A 63 -2.25 -21.29 -11.93
CA THR A 63 -3.56 -21.14 -11.26
C THR A 63 -4.69 -21.17 -12.26
N ALA A 64 -5.83 -21.72 -11.86
CA ALA A 64 -7.03 -21.71 -12.69
C ALA A 64 -7.44 -20.27 -13.06
N PHE A 65 -7.99 -20.09 -14.25
CA PHE A 65 -8.39 -18.76 -14.74
C PHE A 65 -9.37 -18.04 -13.80
N LEU A 66 -10.31 -18.78 -13.21
CA LEU A 66 -11.29 -18.23 -12.28
C LEU A 66 -10.65 -17.71 -10.96
N ASP A 67 -9.62 -18.38 -10.49
CA ASP A 67 -8.88 -17.95 -9.30
C ASP A 67 -8.16 -16.61 -9.53
N ARG A 68 -7.72 -16.35 -10.76
CA ARG A 68 -7.08 -15.08 -11.14
C ARG A 68 -8.04 -13.90 -11.16
N LEU A 69 -9.34 -14.14 -11.32
CA LEU A 69 -10.38 -13.11 -11.26
C LEU A 69 -10.77 -12.75 -9.83
N ASN A 70 -10.44 -13.59 -8.86
CA ASN A 70 -10.76 -13.34 -7.45
C ASN A 70 -9.63 -12.55 -6.77
N PRO A 71 -9.85 -11.29 -6.36
CA PRO A 71 -8.82 -10.50 -5.69
C PRO A 71 -8.37 -11.12 -4.36
N LEU A 72 -9.20 -11.89 -3.68
CA LEU A 72 -8.84 -12.58 -2.43
C LEU A 72 -7.83 -13.71 -2.66
N TYR A 73 -7.72 -14.23 -3.88
CA TYR A 73 -6.72 -15.21 -4.23
C TYR A 73 -5.29 -14.65 -4.08
N PHE A 74 -5.09 -13.37 -4.40
CA PHE A 74 -3.80 -12.70 -4.27
C PHE A 74 -3.36 -12.52 -2.81
N LEU A 75 -4.26 -12.64 -1.85
CA LEU A 75 -3.96 -12.52 -0.42
C LEU A 75 -3.55 -13.86 0.22
N LYS A 76 -3.61 -14.96 -0.53
CA LYS A 76 -3.18 -16.27 -0.03
C LYS A 76 -1.67 -16.28 0.19
N ASN A 77 -1.26 -16.70 1.36
CA ASN A 77 0.14 -16.92 1.72
C ASN A 77 0.46 -18.41 1.49
N GLY A 78 1.03 -18.76 0.33
CA GLY A 78 1.48 -20.12 0.03
C GLY A 78 2.99 -20.16 -0.18
N SER A 79 3.61 -21.34 -0.04
CA SER A 79 5.01 -21.58 -0.37
C SER A 79 5.32 -21.38 -1.87
N GLU A 80 4.29 -21.35 -2.69
CA GLU A 80 4.35 -21.23 -4.15
C GLU A 80 4.44 -19.78 -4.62
N VAL A 81 4.21 -18.80 -3.70
CA VAL A 81 4.23 -17.37 -4.02
C VAL A 81 5.67 -16.88 -3.98
N LEU A 82 6.24 -16.59 -5.15
CA LEU A 82 7.60 -16.06 -5.30
C LEU A 82 7.67 -14.57 -4.97
N SER A 83 6.66 -13.80 -5.37
CA SER A 83 6.52 -12.41 -4.96
C SER A 83 5.06 -12.00 -4.90
N PHE A 84 4.76 -11.14 -3.96
CA PHE A 84 3.45 -10.55 -3.77
C PHE A 84 3.60 -9.07 -3.44
N GLN A 85 2.76 -8.25 -4.06
CA GLN A 85 2.67 -6.82 -3.76
C GLN A 85 1.20 -6.42 -3.71
N SER A 86 0.80 -5.76 -2.64
CA SER A 86 -0.50 -5.13 -2.52
C SER A 86 -0.36 -3.65 -2.21
N TYR A 87 -1.24 -2.86 -2.80
CA TYR A 87 -1.35 -1.44 -2.58
C TYR A 87 -2.83 -1.07 -2.49
N PHE A 88 -3.22 -0.51 -1.35
CA PHE A 88 -4.55 -0.01 -1.08
C PHE A 88 -4.44 1.46 -0.72
N ASN A 89 -5.10 2.32 -1.49
CA ASN A 89 -5.20 3.74 -1.18
C ASN A 89 -6.67 4.14 -1.16
N GLN A 90 -7.13 4.56 0.00
CA GLN A 90 -8.51 4.95 0.26
C GLN A 90 -8.53 6.40 0.71
N ASN A 91 -9.28 7.24 -0.01
CA ASN A 91 -9.45 8.64 0.31
C ASN A 91 -10.93 8.94 0.51
N ILE A 92 -11.24 9.56 1.61
CA ILE A 92 -12.57 10.08 1.93
C ILE A 92 -12.46 11.59 2.00
N TYR A 93 -13.24 12.27 1.21
CA TYR A 93 -13.28 13.72 1.18
C TYR A 93 -14.63 14.20 1.70
N PHE A 94 -14.61 15.18 2.56
CA PHE A 94 -15.77 15.92 2.98
C PHE A 94 -15.66 17.35 2.46
N ASN A 95 -16.68 17.81 1.74
CA ASN A 95 -16.79 19.16 1.18
C ASN A 95 -15.64 19.51 0.21
N ARG A 96 -15.22 18.53 -0.61
CA ARG A 96 -14.12 18.64 -1.58
C ARG A 96 -14.29 19.87 -2.46
N ALA A 97 -13.18 20.58 -2.69
CA ALA A 97 -13.14 21.80 -3.50
C ALA A 97 -14.00 22.99 -2.99
N ASN A 98 -14.45 22.93 -1.73
CA ASN A 98 -15.10 24.08 -1.14
C ASN A 98 -14.06 25.16 -0.78
N PRO A 99 -14.30 26.44 -1.13
CA PRO A 99 -13.34 27.51 -0.82
C PRO A 99 -13.24 27.86 0.65
N ILE A 100 -14.20 27.46 1.49
CA ILE A 100 -14.26 27.84 2.91
C ILE A 100 -13.60 26.76 3.78
N TYR A 101 -13.95 25.49 3.59
CA TYR A 101 -13.37 24.39 4.36
C TYR A 101 -13.50 23.06 3.62
N ASP A 102 -12.53 22.21 3.80
CA ASP A 102 -12.55 20.82 3.36
C ASP A 102 -11.80 19.93 4.38
N ILE A 103 -12.16 18.67 4.39
CA ILE A 103 -11.51 17.63 5.19
C ILE A 103 -11.23 16.44 4.28
N GLN A 104 -10.01 15.93 4.35
CA GLN A 104 -9.58 14.73 3.67
C GLN A 104 -9.06 13.73 4.70
N CYS A 105 -9.57 12.51 4.65
CA CYS A 105 -9.03 11.38 5.38
C CYS A 105 -8.47 10.39 4.37
N SER A 106 -7.21 10.00 4.51
CA SER A 106 -6.58 9.02 3.64
C SER A 106 -6.00 7.87 4.45
N ARG A 107 -6.11 6.66 3.88
CA ARG A 107 -5.45 5.46 4.35
C ARG A 107 -4.70 4.85 3.19
N LEU A 108 -3.40 4.70 3.34
CA LEU A 108 -2.53 4.03 2.40
C LEU A 108 -1.92 2.82 3.08
N GLU A 109 -2.15 1.65 2.50
CA GLU A 109 -1.56 0.41 2.95
C GLU A 109 -0.78 -0.22 1.80
N SER A 110 0.47 -0.57 2.04
CA SER A 110 1.27 -1.33 1.09
C SER A 110 1.93 -2.51 1.79
N LYS A 111 1.84 -3.67 1.16
CA LYS A 111 2.51 -4.88 1.60
C LYS A 111 3.27 -5.46 0.43
N SER A 112 4.52 -5.86 0.66
CA SER A 112 5.31 -6.61 -0.30
C SER A 112 5.97 -7.80 0.38
N ARG A 113 6.07 -8.89 -0.36
CA ARG A 113 6.76 -10.11 0.03
C ARG A 113 7.56 -10.61 -1.16
N PHE A 114 8.82 -10.93 -0.92
CA PHE A 114 9.71 -11.51 -1.92
C PHE A 114 10.35 -12.77 -1.33
N LEU A 115 10.33 -13.84 -2.10
CA LEU A 115 11.04 -15.06 -1.75
C LEU A 115 12.44 -15.01 -2.36
N TYR A 116 13.45 -15.10 -1.51
CA TYR A 116 14.86 -15.23 -1.89
C TYR A 116 15.37 -16.63 -1.51
N ILE A 117 16.54 -17.00 -2.02
CA ILE A 117 17.23 -18.25 -1.61
C ILE A 117 17.47 -18.26 -0.08
N SER A 118 17.67 -17.10 0.49
CA SER A 118 17.91 -16.89 1.93
C SER A 118 16.65 -16.81 2.79
N GLY A 119 15.47 -16.87 2.21
CA GLY A 119 14.18 -16.76 2.91
C GLY A 119 13.30 -15.61 2.41
N ASN A 120 12.28 -15.28 3.17
CA ASN A 120 11.32 -14.23 2.81
C ASN A 120 11.77 -12.85 3.30
N ASP A 121 11.59 -11.82 2.48
CA ASP A 121 11.61 -10.41 2.86
C ASP A 121 10.17 -9.90 2.78
N GLU A 122 9.61 -9.50 3.92
CA GLU A 122 8.28 -8.93 4.02
C GLU A 122 8.38 -7.48 4.50
N ARG A 123 7.70 -6.59 3.79
CA ARG A 123 7.59 -5.16 4.14
C ARG A 123 6.14 -4.77 4.21
N PHE A 124 5.82 -4.03 5.24
CA PHE A 124 4.48 -3.51 5.47
C PHE A 124 4.56 -2.03 5.82
N ASN A 125 3.78 -1.21 5.12
CA ASN A 125 3.59 0.20 5.39
C ASN A 125 2.11 0.49 5.51
N LEU A 126 1.73 1.23 6.55
CA LEU A 126 0.39 1.72 6.77
C LEU A 126 0.45 3.18 7.18
N ASP A 127 -0.09 4.05 6.34
CA ASP A 127 -0.16 5.50 6.57
C ASP A 127 -1.63 5.92 6.69
N TYR A 128 -1.96 6.57 7.79
CA TYR A 128 -3.19 7.34 7.96
C TYR A 128 -2.85 8.82 7.91
N ASN A 129 -3.62 9.58 7.16
CA ASN A 129 -3.48 11.03 7.11
C ASN A 129 -4.86 11.69 7.15
N ILE A 130 -4.98 12.68 8.03
CA ILE A 130 -6.14 13.55 8.13
C ILE A 130 -5.64 14.97 7.83
N ARG A 131 -6.16 15.55 6.76
CA ARG A 131 -5.93 16.95 6.41
C ARG A 131 -7.22 17.71 6.55
N SER A 132 -7.21 18.81 7.28
CA SER A 132 -8.31 19.75 7.34
C SER A 132 -7.82 21.14 6.92
N ARG A 133 -8.60 21.81 6.10
CA ARG A 133 -8.35 23.18 5.68
C ARG A 133 -9.56 24.03 5.99
N ALA A 134 -9.31 25.23 6.53
CA ALA A 134 -10.33 26.25 6.75
C ALA A 134 -9.81 27.63 6.33
N THR A 135 -10.58 28.34 5.51
CA THR A 135 -10.26 29.70 5.08
C THR A 135 -11.03 30.71 5.97
N ILE A 136 -10.30 31.48 6.73
CA ILE A 136 -10.86 32.48 7.66
C ILE A 136 -10.88 33.84 6.96
N GLN A 137 -12.05 34.47 6.94
CA GLN A 137 -12.28 35.81 6.36
C GLN A 137 -11.82 35.96 4.91
N LYS A 138 -11.72 34.85 4.15
CA LYS A 138 -11.20 34.79 2.76
C LYS A 138 -9.76 35.34 2.60
N LYS A 139 -8.99 35.40 3.68
CA LYS A 139 -7.63 35.98 3.70
C LYS A 139 -6.58 35.01 4.24
N PHE A 140 -6.97 34.14 5.16
CA PHE A 140 -6.04 33.24 5.84
C PHE A 140 -6.49 31.79 5.68
N ASP A 141 -5.61 30.96 5.19
CA ASP A 141 -5.82 29.52 5.11
C ASP A 141 -5.12 28.86 6.31
N VAL A 142 -5.89 28.17 7.13
CA VAL A 142 -5.38 27.36 8.23
C VAL A 142 -5.47 25.90 7.80
N ILE A 143 -4.34 25.21 7.76
CA ILE A 143 -4.25 23.79 7.40
C ILE A 143 -3.73 23.03 8.62
N LEU A 144 -4.39 21.93 8.94
CA LEU A 144 -3.94 20.98 9.95
C LEU A 144 -3.76 19.62 9.31
N ASN A 145 -2.53 19.10 9.34
CA ASN A 145 -2.18 17.77 8.88
C ASN A 145 -1.83 16.91 10.09
N ILE A 146 -2.52 15.78 10.23
CA ILE A 146 -2.24 14.77 11.25
C ILE A 146 -1.92 13.47 10.50
N SER A 147 -0.72 12.93 10.68
CA SER A 147 -0.32 11.69 10.06
C SER A 147 0.15 10.68 11.09
N GLN A 148 -0.22 9.42 10.86
CA GLN A 148 0.29 8.27 11.61
C GLN A 148 0.82 7.26 10.62
N ARG A 149 2.06 6.84 10.82
CA ARG A 149 2.73 5.83 9.99
C ARG A 149 3.14 4.64 10.83
N VAL A 150 2.84 3.46 10.33
CA VAL A 150 3.34 2.19 10.84
C VAL A 150 4.14 1.53 9.73
N GLU A 151 5.41 1.28 9.98
CA GLU A 151 6.31 0.61 9.05
C GLU A 151 6.93 -0.60 9.72
N SER A 152 6.94 -1.74 9.03
CA SER A 152 7.63 -2.92 9.52
C SER A 152 8.32 -3.67 8.40
N GLN A 153 9.48 -4.22 8.71
CA GLN A 153 10.25 -5.09 7.84
C GLN A 153 10.63 -6.36 8.59
N LEU A 154 10.46 -7.49 7.92
CA LEU A 154 10.79 -8.81 8.44
C LEU A 154 11.59 -9.55 7.37
N ILE A 155 12.86 -9.83 7.69
CA ILE A 155 13.78 -10.56 6.82
C ILE A 155 14.13 -11.87 7.52
N ALA A 156 13.77 -13.01 6.91
CA ALA A 156 13.96 -14.32 7.52
C ALA A 156 15.44 -14.65 7.80
N SER A 157 16.37 -14.19 6.94
CA SER A 157 17.81 -14.50 7.04
C SER A 157 18.57 -13.59 7.98
N TYR A 158 18.04 -12.41 8.29
CA TYR A 158 18.73 -11.36 9.06
C TYR A 158 17.82 -10.79 10.14
N ALA A 159 17.59 -11.57 11.19
CA ALA A 159 16.70 -11.17 12.29
C ALA A 159 17.08 -9.83 12.94
N LEU A 160 18.34 -9.44 12.90
CA LEU A 160 18.82 -8.15 13.42
C LEU A 160 18.39 -6.94 12.59
N GLN A 161 17.92 -7.16 11.35
CA GLN A 161 17.42 -6.10 10.48
C GLN A 161 15.89 -5.96 10.53
N ASN A 162 15.25 -6.79 11.33
CA ASN A 162 13.81 -6.70 11.53
C ASN A 162 13.49 -5.48 12.40
N PHE A 163 12.53 -4.68 11.96
CA PHE A 163 12.10 -3.52 12.72
C PHE A 163 10.60 -3.29 12.59
N LYS A 164 10.05 -2.56 13.54
CA LYS A 164 8.71 -1.99 13.50
C LYS A 164 8.79 -0.57 14.06
N ILE A 165 8.39 0.39 13.26
CA ILE A 165 8.36 1.81 13.62
C ILE A 165 6.90 2.27 13.60
N ASN A 166 6.53 3.04 14.63
CA ASN A 166 5.25 3.74 14.68
C ASN A 166 5.56 5.21 14.95
N SER A 167 5.12 6.09 14.05
CA SER A 167 5.35 7.53 14.17
C SER A 167 4.04 8.28 13.98
N THR A 168 3.88 9.35 14.77
CA THR A 168 2.74 10.28 14.64
C THR A 168 3.30 11.69 14.47
N LYS A 169 2.77 12.41 13.49
CA LYS A 169 3.18 13.77 13.17
C LYS A 169 1.96 14.68 13.11
N VAL A 170 2.07 15.87 13.67
CA VAL A 170 1.05 16.90 13.61
C VAL A 170 1.70 18.18 13.09
N GLU A 171 1.20 18.72 11.99
CA GLU A 171 1.75 19.89 11.32
C GLU A 171 0.64 20.92 11.10
N PRO A 172 0.60 22.01 11.89
CA PRO A 172 -0.20 23.17 11.58
C PRO A 172 0.52 24.07 10.57
N GLU A 173 -0.22 24.63 9.61
CA GLU A 173 0.24 25.61 8.64
C GLU A 173 -0.74 26.78 8.62
N ILE A 174 -0.23 28.01 8.48
CA ILE A 174 -1.03 29.25 8.43
C ILE A 174 -0.63 30.04 7.20
#